data_edecdc62716f08ae737a0f42e7a1a34f
#
_entry.id   edecdc62716f08ae737a0f42e7a1a34f
#
_cell.length_a   1.000
_cell.length_b   1.000
_cell.length_c   1.000
_cell.angle_alpha   90.00
_cell.angle_beta   90.00
_cell.angle_gamma   90.00
#
_symmetry.space_group_name_H-M   'P 1'
#
loop_
_entity.id
_entity.type
_entity.pdbx_description
1 polymer ?
#
loop_
_entity_poly.entity_id
_entity_poly.type
_entity_poly.pdbx_seq_one_letter_code
_entity_poly.pdbx_strand_id
1 'polypeptide(L)' 'MIELVFTACLAAAPQECKDVHLTFAEISVSPVMCALIGQVEMAKWTERNPAFRPGRFKCVPAGFAGIEI' A
#
# COMPACT_ATOMS: atom_id res chain seq x y z
N MET A 1 10.87 -10.33 3.71
CA MET A 1 10.00 -9.62 2.76
C MET A 1 8.96 -8.79 3.51
N ILE A 2 8.71 -7.60 3.01
CA ILE A 2 7.74 -6.68 3.61
C ILE A 2 6.67 -6.38 2.57
N GLU A 3 5.44 -6.31 3.00
CA GLU A 3 4.33 -5.97 2.14
C GLU A 3 3.73 -4.65 2.58
N LEU A 4 3.53 -3.75 1.62
CA LEU A 4 2.83 -2.50 1.85
C LEU A 4 1.37 -2.70 1.48
N VAL A 5 0.48 -2.44 2.43
CA VAL A 5 -0.96 -2.54 2.19
C VAL A 5 -1.54 -1.15 2.39
N PHE A 6 -2.25 -0.66 1.39
CA PHE A 6 -2.91 0.62 1.55
C PHE A 6 -4.30 0.56 0.94
N THR A 7 -5.16 1.46 1.43
CA THR A 7 -6.52 1.58 0.94
C THR A 7 -6.56 2.62 -0.15
N ALA A 8 -7.18 2.29 -1.28
CA ALA A 8 -7.37 3.22 -2.37
C ALA A 8 -8.86 3.38 -2.62
N CYS A 9 -9.30 4.62 -2.67
CA CYS A 9 -10.71 4.94 -2.84
C CYS A 9 -10.89 5.73 -4.12
N LEU A 10 -12.03 5.52 -4.79
CA LEU A 10 -12.34 6.29 -5.98
C LEU A 10 -12.54 7.75 -5.63
N ALA A 11 -11.92 8.64 -6.37
CA ALA A 11 -12.07 10.07 -6.12
C ALA A 11 -13.50 10.52 -6.35
N ALA A 12 -14.18 9.93 -7.33
CA ALA A 12 -15.57 10.28 -7.65
C ALA A 12 -16.57 9.58 -6.74
N ALA A 13 -16.14 8.51 -6.05
CA ALA A 13 -17.01 7.76 -5.14
C ALA A 13 -16.18 7.34 -3.93
N PRO A 14 -15.91 8.24 -2.98
CA PRO A 14 -14.97 7.96 -1.88
C PRO A 14 -15.37 6.79 -0.99
N GLN A 15 -16.62 6.39 -1.01
CA GLN A 15 -17.04 5.22 -0.23
C GLN A 15 -16.67 3.90 -0.92
N GLU A 16 -16.24 3.95 -2.16
CA GLU A 16 -15.83 2.74 -2.87
C GLU A 16 -14.31 2.61 -2.81
N CYS A 17 -13.85 1.71 -1.97
CA CYS A 17 -12.43 1.54 -1.69
C CYS A 17 -12.02 0.10 -1.87
N LYS A 18 -10.73 -0.10 -2.11
CA LYS A 18 -10.14 -1.43 -2.16
C LYS A 18 -8.79 -1.41 -1.51
N ASP A 19 -8.33 -2.58 -1.08
CA ASP A 19 -7.00 -2.72 -0.53
C ASP A 19 -6.03 -3.07 -1.64
N VAL A 20 -4.91 -2.37 -1.67
CA VAL A 20 -3.85 -2.61 -2.64
C VAL A 20 -2.64 -3.17 -1.89
N HIS A 21 -2.07 -4.23 -2.43
CA HIS A 21 -0.93 -4.91 -1.83
C HIS A 21 0.28 -4.76 -2.75
N LEU A 22 1.36 -4.19 -2.22
CA LEU A 22 2.61 -4.05 -2.94
C LEU A 22 3.68 -4.79 -2.15
N THR A 23 4.27 -5.80 -2.77
CA THR A 23 5.28 -6.62 -2.10
C THR A 23 6.66 -6.13 -2.47
N PHE A 24 7.50 -5.88 -1.46
CA PHE A 24 8.88 -5.51 -1.66
C PHE A 24 9.74 -6.76 -1.57
N ALA A 25 10.53 -7.00 -2.59
CA ALA A 25 11.41 -8.16 -2.63
C ALA A 25 12.63 -8.00 -1.72
N GLU A 26 12.90 -6.78 -1.27
CA GLU A 26 14.02 -6.50 -0.39
C GLU A 26 13.82 -7.14 0.96
N ILE A 27 14.81 -7.93 1.38
CA ILE A 27 14.70 -8.65 2.63
C ILE A 27 14.94 -7.73 3.83
N SER A 28 15.74 -6.70 3.65
CA SER A 28 16.19 -5.87 4.76
C SER A 28 15.43 -4.57 4.92
N VAL A 29 14.23 -4.47 4.36
CA VAL A 29 13.44 -3.25 4.50
C VAL A 29 12.92 -3.16 5.93
N SER A 30 13.34 -2.14 6.65
CA SER A 30 12.83 -1.86 7.99
C SER A 30 11.46 -1.19 7.90
N PRO A 31 10.69 -1.16 8.99
CA PRO A 31 9.41 -0.44 8.98
C PRO A 31 9.55 1.03 8.59
N VAL A 32 10.64 1.68 9.00
CA VAL A 32 10.86 3.07 8.64
C VAL A 32 11.11 3.20 7.14
N MET A 33 11.96 2.33 6.60
CA MET A 33 12.23 2.34 5.17
C MET A 33 10.99 2.01 4.37
N CYS A 34 10.18 1.07 4.84
CA CYS A 34 8.92 0.74 4.18
C CYS A 34 8.01 1.96 4.12
N ALA A 35 7.94 2.75 5.19
CA ALA A 35 7.11 3.94 5.19
C ALA A 35 7.60 4.96 4.16
N LEU A 36 8.91 5.14 4.06
CA LEU A 36 9.48 6.10 3.11
C LEU A 36 9.31 5.63 1.67
N ILE A 37 9.69 4.38 1.40
CA ILE A 37 9.56 3.81 0.06
C ILE A 37 8.09 3.69 -0.32
N GLY A 38 7.26 3.37 0.65
CA GLY A 38 5.84 3.18 0.42
C GLY A 38 5.17 4.41 -0.13
N GLN A 39 5.55 5.60 0.37
CA GLN A 39 4.97 6.83 -0.15
C GLN A 39 5.27 7.02 -1.62
N VAL A 40 6.50 6.71 -2.02
CA VAL A 40 6.90 6.81 -3.42
C VAL A 40 6.15 5.78 -4.27
N GLU A 41 6.05 4.55 -3.77
CA GLU A 41 5.37 3.50 -4.51
C GLU A 41 3.88 3.77 -4.63
N MET A 42 3.27 4.32 -3.59
CA MET A 42 1.87 4.70 -3.64
C MET A 42 1.64 5.80 -4.67
N ALA A 43 2.56 6.76 -4.75
CA ALA A 43 2.46 7.82 -5.74
C ALA A 43 2.55 7.26 -7.16
N LYS A 44 3.47 6.33 -7.39
CA LYS A 44 3.58 5.69 -8.69
C LYS A 44 2.32 4.90 -9.05
N TRP A 45 1.78 4.19 -8.07
CA TRP A 45 0.56 3.44 -8.29
C TRP A 45 -0.58 4.37 -8.65
N THR A 46 -0.69 5.51 -7.95
CA THR A 46 -1.75 6.48 -8.19
C THR A 46 -1.64 7.09 -9.58
N GLU A 47 -0.42 7.32 -10.05
CA GLU A 47 -0.23 7.83 -11.41
C GLU A 47 -0.78 6.86 -12.46
N ARG A 48 -0.64 5.57 -12.20
CA ARG A 48 -1.16 4.55 -13.11
C ARG A 48 -2.64 4.28 -12.91
N ASN A 49 -3.20 4.77 -11.81
CA ASN A 49 -4.61 4.58 -11.49
C ASN A 49 -5.21 5.91 -11.07
N PRO A 50 -5.33 6.86 -11.99
CA PRO A 50 -5.69 8.24 -11.64
C PRO A 50 -7.09 8.41 -11.08
N ALA A 51 -7.95 7.41 -11.23
CA ALA A 51 -9.30 7.48 -10.66
C ALA A 51 -9.30 7.24 -9.15
N PHE A 52 -8.18 6.78 -8.59
CA PHE A 52 -8.09 6.42 -7.18
C PHE A 52 -7.26 7.41 -6.40
N ARG A 53 -7.55 7.50 -5.10
CA ARG A 53 -6.77 8.28 -4.15
C ARG A 53 -6.27 7.33 -3.08
N PRO A 54 -4.96 7.34 -2.77
CA PRO A 54 -4.45 6.49 -1.71
C PRO A 54 -4.86 7.02 -0.34
N GLY A 55 -5.20 6.11 0.54
CA GLY A 55 -5.53 6.45 1.90
C GLY A 55 -4.45 5.98 2.86
N ARG A 56 -4.89 5.38 3.96
CA ARG A 56 -3.96 4.89 4.96
C ARG A 56 -3.17 3.71 4.44
N PHE A 57 -1.94 3.60 4.91
CA PHE A 57 -1.12 2.46 4.56
C PHE A 57 -0.47 1.88 5.80
N LYS A 58 -0.05 0.62 5.68
CA LYS A 58 0.70 -0.04 6.74
C LYS A 58 1.69 -0.99 6.08
N CYS A 59 2.76 -1.27 6.80
CA CYS A 59 3.79 -2.21 6.36
C CYS A 59 3.72 -3.43 7.24
N VAL A 60 3.61 -4.60 6.63
CA VAL A 60 3.48 -5.86 7.38
C VAL A 60 4.41 -6.89 6.74
N PRO A 61 4.80 -7.92 7.49
CA PRO A 61 5.54 -9.02 6.88
C PRO A 61 4.70 -9.65 5.78
N ALA A 62 5.36 -10.01 4.68
CA ALA A 62 4.64 -10.59 3.55
C ALA A 62 3.90 -11.85 3.99
N GLY A 63 2.66 -11.97 3.56
CA GLY A 63 1.83 -13.08 3.93
C GLY A 63 0.95 -12.84 5.14
N PHE A 64 1.18 -11.75 5.87
CA PHE A 64 0.40 -11.44 7.06
C PHE A 64 -0.78 -10.52 6.77
N ALA A 65 -0.76 -9.84 5.64
CA ALA A 65 -1.75 -8.81 5.35
C ALA A 65 -3.18 -9.37 5.29
N GLY A 66 -3.33 -10.62 4.90
CA GLY A 66 -4.63 -11.27 4.82
C GLY A 66 -5.02 -12.04 6.05
N ILE A 67 -4.22 -11.98 7.11
CA ILE A 67 -4.46 -12.74 8.33
C ILE A 67 -4.98 -11.78 9.38
N GLU A 68 -6.22 -12.02 9.76
CA GLU A 68 -6.82 -11.26 10.84
C GLU A 68 -6.70 -12.05 12.14
N ILE A 69 -6.02 -11.48 13.07
CA ILE A 69 -5.79 -12.14 14.34
C ILE A 69 -6.53 -11.42 15.45
#